data_78e3b0f8ddaf55ec061613cdd2cd4813
#
_entry.id   78e3b0f8ddaf55ec061613cdd2cd4813
#
_cell.length_a   1.000
_cell.length_b   1.000
_cell.length_c   1.000
_cell.angle_alpha   90.00
_cell.angle_beta   90.00
_cell.angle_gamma   90.00
#
_symmetry.space_group_name_H-M   'P 1'
#
loop_
_entity.id
_entity.type
_entity.pdbx_description
1 polymer ?
#
loop_
_entity_poly.entity_id
_entity_poly.type
_entity_poly.pdbx_seq_one_letter_code
_entity_poly.pdbx_strand_id
1 'polypeptide(L)'
;MSVQQWRLKILLALVSILIGLVVMEAGLRLLGIEYPLFYDYDPYLGNTLRPGVKGYYVSEGKGYVSINSDGLRDREHPVSHPANTLRIAVLGDSYTEAMQFHSYSFNRI
;
A
#
# COMPACT_ATOMS: atom_id res chain seq x y z
N MET A 1 26.63 29.81 -31.66
CA MET A 1 25.35 29.17 -31.38
C MET A 1 24.42 30.23 -30.83
N SER A 2 23.25 30.45 -31.46
CA SER A 2 22.35 31.53 -31.03
C SER A 2 21.60 31.13 -29.73
N VAL A 3 21.27 32.11 -28.89
CA VAL A 3 20.51 31.94 -27.65
C VAL A 3 19.20 31.17 -27.89
N GLN A 4 18.61 31.36 -29.07
CA GLN A 4 17.36 30.68 -29.48
C GLN A 4 17.55 29.20 -29.69
N GLN A 5 18.69 28.77 -30.24
CA GLN A 5 19.01 27.33 -30.42
C GLN A 5 19.23 26.63 -29.07
N TRP A 6 19.82 27.34 -28.10
CA TRP A 6 20.01 26.82 -26.76
C TRP A 6 18.71 26.59 -26.01
N ARG A 7 17.79 27.57 -26.09
CA ARG A 7 16.44 27.46 -25.52
C ARG A 7 15.67 26.30 -26.13
N LEU A 8 15.74 26.10 -27.44
CA LEU A 8 15.08 24.99 -28.10
C LEU A 8 15.63 23.62 -27.65
N LYS A 9 16.96 23.50 -27.53
CA LYS A 9 17.60 22.27 -27.04
C LYS A 9 17.22 21.95 -25.60
N ILE A 10 17.18 22.96 -24.72
CA ILE A 10 16.72 22.78 -23.32
C ILE A 10 15.26 22.37 -23.30
N LEU A 11 14.40 23.02 -24.08
CA LEU A 11 12.99 22.67 -24.15
C LEU A 11 12.80 21.22 -24.62
N LEU A 12 13.49 20.80 -25.67
CA LEU A 12 13.44 19.43 -26.17
C LEU A 12 13.93 18.43 -25.12
N ALA A 13 15.00 18.74 -24.39
CA ALA A 13 15.52 17.90 -23.33
C ALA A 13 14.48 17.74 -22.20
N LEU A 14 13.86 18.82 -21.75
CA LEU A 14 12.83 18.79 -20.72
C LEU A 14 11.61 17.97 -21.14
N VAL A 15 11.14 18.16 -22.39
CA VAL A 15 10.02 17.39 -22.93
C VAL A 15 10.36 15.90 -23.02
N SER A 16 11.57 15.57 -23.44
CA SER A 16 12.03 14.17 -23.51
C SER A 16 12.08 13.51 -22.13
N ILE A 17 12.58 14.21 -21.13
CA ILE A 17 12.60 13.74 -19.73
C ILE A 17 11.18 13.51 -19.22
N LEU A 18 10.27 14.47 -19.46
CA LEU A 18 8.88 14.36 -19.05
C LEU A 18 8.19 13.13 -19.68
N ILE A 19 8.36 12.95 -20.98
CA ILE A 19 7.83 11.78 -21.69
C ILE A 19 8.43 10.49 -21.12
N GLY A 20 9.74 10.46 -20.86
CA GLY A 20 10.40 9.29 -20.26
C GLY A 20 9.83 8.94 -18.88
N LEU A 21 9.58 9.93 -18.03
CA LEU A 21 8.97 9.72 -16.71
C LEU A 21 7.53 9.18 -16.82
N VAL A 22 6.73 9.71 -17.75
CA VAL A 22 5.35 9.23 -17.97
C VAL A 22 5.34 7.78 -18.46
N VAL A 23 6.23 7.44 -19.39
CA VAL A 23 6.36 6.05 -19.91
C VAL A 23 6.81 5.10 -18.81
N MET A 24 7.78 5.51 -17.98
CA MET A 24 8.25 4.73 -16.85
C MET A 24 7.14 4.48 -15.83
N GLU A 25 6.40 5.51 -15.45
CA GLU A 25 5.27 5.41 -14.52
C GLU A 25 4.18 4.48 -15.07
N ALA A 26 3.82 4.64 -16.34
CA ALA A 26 2.86 3.75 -16.99
C ALA A 26 3.35 2.29 -17.00
N GLY A 27 4.63 2.07 -17.27
CA GLY A 27 5.25 0.75 -17.22
C GLY A 27 5.19 0.12 -15.82
N LEU A 28 5.52 0.86 -14.78
CA LEU A 28 5.46 0.37 -13.40
C LEU A 28 4.03 -0.01 -12.99
N ARG A 29 3.04 0.80 -13.37
CA ARG A 29 1.62 0.51 -13.11
C ARG A 29 1.14 -0.75 -13.85
N LEU A 30 1.51 -0.91 -15.11
CA LEU A 30 1.16 -2.10 -15.89
C LEU A 30 1.79 -3.39 -15.34
N LEU A 31 2.98 -3.29 -14.74
CA LEU A 31 3.65 -4.41 -14.08
C LEU A 31 3.11 -4.68 -12.67
N GLY A 32 2.16 -3.87 -12.18
CA GLY A 32 1.61 -4.02 -10.83
C GLY A 32 2.62 -3.74 -9.73
N ILE A 33 3.66 -2.95 -10.02
CA ILE A 33 4.66 -2.53 -9.04
C ILE A 33 4.09 -1.32 -8.32
N GLU A 34 3.28 -1.58 -7.33
CA GLU A 34 2.70 -0.58 -6.44
C GLU A 34 3.20 -0.82 -5.02
N TYR A 35 3.53 0.26 -4.34
CA TYR A 35 3.85 0.24 -2.90
C TYR A 35 2.72 0.95 -2.16
N PRO A 36 1.66 0.22 -1.76
CA PRO A 36 0.56 0.82 -1.06
C PRO A 36 1.01 1.36 0.30
N LEU A 37 0.52 2.54 0.64
CA LEU A 37 0.75 3.14 1.95
C LEU A 37 -0.23 2.52 2.95
N PHE A 38 0.25 1.59 3.78
CA PHE A 38 -0.56 0.84 4.73
C PHE A 38 -0.90 1.64 5.99
N TYR A 39 -0.09 2.63 6.34
CA TYR A 39 -0.25 3.41 7.56
C TYR A 39 -0.71 4.83 7.27
N ASP A 40 -1.52 5.35 8.18
CA ASP A 40 -1.91 6.75 8.24
C ASP A 40 -1.58 7.32 9.61
N TYR A 41 -1.38 8.62 9.71
CA TYR A 41 -1.09 9.27 10.98
C TYR A 41 -2.37 9.74 11.66
N ASP A 42 -2.58 9.25 12.87
CA ASP A 42 -3.64 9.72 13.76
C ASP A 42 -3.01 10.53 14.91
N PRO A 43 -3.49 11.74 15.21
CA PRO A 43 -2.89 12.58 16.24
C PRO A 43 -3.02 12.04 17.66
N TYR A 44 -3.92 11.09 17.91
CA TYR A 44 -4.15 10.47 19.22
C TYR A 44 -3.54 9.09 19.35
N LEU A 45 -3.56 8.30 18.28
CA LEU A 45 -3.12 6.90 18.26
C LEU A 45 -1.73 6.72 17.63
N GLY A 46 -1.20 7.78 16.98
CA GLY A 46 0.03 7.67 16.22
C GLY A 46 -0.18 7.04 14.84
N ASN A 47 0.57 5.99 14.51
CA ASN A 47 0.38 5.28 13.24
C ASN A 47 -0.77 4.29 13.34
N THR A 48 -1.75 4.43 12.46
CA THR A 48 -2.90 3.53 12.34
C THR A 48 -2.90 2.87 10.96
N LEU A 49 -3.49 1.68 10.87
CA LEU A 49 -3.67 1.02 9.59
C LEU A 49 -4.72 1.74 8.76
N ARG A 50 -4.41 1.98 7.49
CA ARG A 50 -5.32 2.64 6.56
C ARG A 50 -6.42 1.68 6.12
N PRO A 51 -7.70 1.97 6.38
CA PRO A 51 -8.82 1.12 6.00
C PRO A 51 -8.87 0.83 4.50
N GLY A 52 -9.21 -0.40 4.14
CA GLY A 52 -9.45 -0.81 2.76
C GLY A 52 -8.21 -0.99 1.89
N VAL A 53 -7.00 -0.75 2.39
CA VAL A 53 -5.76 -0.90 1.63
C VAL A 53 -5.40 -2.37 1.48
N LYS A 54 -5.00 -2.74 0.26
CA LYS A 54 -4.55 -4.10 -0.09
C LYS A 54 -3.32 -4.02 -0.96
N GLY A 55 -2.39 -4.96 -0.79
CA GLY A 55 -1.20 -5.03 -1.62
C GLY A 55 -0.05 -5.79 -0.98
N TYR A 56 1.10 -5.75 -1.63
CA TYR A 56 2.31 -6.37 -1.11
C TYR A 56 3.06 -5.44 -0.17
N TYR A 57 3.33 -5.93 1.03
CA TYR A 57 4.24 -5.31 1.98
C TYR A 57 5.65 -5.86 1.73
N VAL A 58 6.60 -4.98 1.43
CA VAL A 58 7.96 -5.38 0.97
C VAL A 58 9.09 -4.84 1.83
N SER A 59 8.79 -4.07 2.89
CA SER A 59 9.82 -3.44 3.73
C SER A 59 10.64 -4.44 4.53
N GLU A 60 10.03 -5.50 5.05
CA GLU A 60 10.67 -6.49 5.93
C GLU A 60 10.29 -7.93 5.53
N GLY A 61 10.23 -8.19 4.24
CA GLY A 61 9.77 -9.45 3.69
C GLY A 61 8.86 -9.22 2.49
N LYS A 62 8.09 -10.23 2.12
CA LYS A 62 7.11 -10.11 1.02
C LYS A 62 5.83 -10.84 1.39
N GLY A 63 4.90 -10.10 1.97
CA GLY A 63 3.59 -10.60 2.33
C GLY A 63 2.47 -9.84 1.62
N TYR A 64 1.41 -10.53 1.20
CA TYR A 64 0.21 -9.86 0.74
C TYR A 64 -0.65 -9.50 1.95
N VAL A 65 -0.90 -8.21 2.13
CA VAL A 65 -1.65 -7.65 3.25
C VAL A 65 -2.97 -7.10 2.75
N SER A 66 -4.04 -7.37 3.50
CA SER A 66 -5.36 -6.78 3.28
C SER A 66 -5.85 -6.21 4.60
N ILE A 67 -6.15 -4.93 4.58
CA ILE A 67 -6.75 -4.21 5.69
C ILE A 67 -8.24 -4.05 5.39
N ASN A 68 -9.11 -4.42 6.32
CA ASN A 68 -10.55 -4.32 6.16
C ASN A 68 -11.06 -2.88 6.30
N SER A 69 -12.37 -2.68 6.16
CA SER A 69 -13.00 -1.36 6.28
C SER A 69 -12.91 -0.75 7.68
N ASP A 70 -12.68 -1.57 8.71
CA ASP A 70 -12.52 -1.13 10.10
C ASP A 70 -11.05 -0.79 10.45
N GLY A 71 -10.13 -0.88 9.49
CA GLY A 71 -8.70 -0.64 9.72
C GLY A 71 -7.99 -1.80 10.41
N LEU A 72 -8.54 -3.01 10.34
CA LEU A 72 -7.95 -4.21 10.93
C LEU A 72 -7.33 -5.08 9.84
N ARG A 73 -6.20 -5.72 10.15
CA ARG A 73 -5.57 -6.69 9.26
C ARG A 73 -6.34 -8.01 9.32
N ASP A 74 -7.53 -8.01 8.75
CA ASP A 74 -8.42 -9.16 8.73
C ASP A 74 -9.39 -9.07 7.53
N ARG A 75 -10.21 -10.09 7.36
CA ARG A 75 -11.35 -10.08 6.43
C ARG A 75 -12.45 -9.15 6.95
N GLU A 76 -13.40 -8.81 6.08
CA GLU A 76 -14.60 -8.09 6.50
C GLU A 76 -15.46 -8.94 7.43
N HIS A 77 -15.95 -8.31 8.50
CA HIS A 77 -16.85 -8.92 9.47
C HIS A 77 -18.12 -8.10 9.62
N PRO A 78 -19.31 -8.73 9.66
CA PRO A 78 -20.51 -8.00 9.99
C PRO A 78 -20.46 -7.51 11.44
N VAL A 79 -21.01 -6.33 11.71
CA VAL A 79 -21.08 -5.78 13.07
C VAL A 79 -21.93 -6.68 13.97
N SER A 80 -23.01 -7.26 13.42
CA SER A 80 -23.86 -8.22 14.13
C SER A 80 -23.09 -9.51 14.41
N HIS A 81 -23.24 -10.05 15.60
CA HIS A 81 -22.63 -11.31 16.02
C HIS A 81 -23.50 -12.48 15.52
N PRO A 82 -23.00 -13.33 14.60
CA PRO A 82 -23.77 -14.52 14.19
C PRO A 82 -23.97 -15.47 15.39
N ALA A 83 -25.11 -16.18 15.39
CA ALA A 83 -25.36 -17.18 16.41
C ALA A 83 -24.29 -18.30 16.37
N ASN A 84 -23.91 -18.80 17.52
CA ASN A 84 -22.90 -19.85 17.69
C ASN A 84 -21.50 -19.51 17.16
N THR A 85 -21.14 -18.22 17.16
CA THR A 85 -19.82 -17.77 16.72
C THR A 85 -19.08 -17.13 17.89
N LEU A 86 -17.83 -17.54 18.11
CA LEU A 86 -16.92 -16.88 19.04
C LEU A 86 -16.02 -15.93 18.23
N ARG A 87 -15.95 -14.67 18.63
CA ARG A 87 -14.99 -13.69 18.09
C ARG A 87 -13.86 -13.48 19.08
N ILE A 88 -12.64 -13.67 18.60
CA ILE A 88 -11.42 -13.44 19.39
C ILE A 88 -10.68 -12.28 18.75
N ALA A 89 -10.49 -11.19 19.51
CA ALA A 89 -9.63 -10.09 19.11
C ALA A 89 -8.21 -10.36 19.62
N VAL A 90 -7.24 -10.33 18.71
CA VAL A 90 -5.82 -10.46 19.05
C VAL A 90 -5.22 -9.04 19.00
N LEU A 91 -4.79 -8.56 20.14
CA LEU A 91 -4.14 -7.26 20.29
C LEU A 91 -2.66 -7.47 20.58
N GLY A 92 -1.82 -6.67 19.94
CA GLY A 92 -0.38 -6.79 20.11
C GLY A 92 0.38 -5.68 19.40
N ASP A 93 1.69 -5.86 19.31
CA ASP A 93 2.61 -4.97 18.63
C ASP A 93 2.86 -5.40 17.16
N SER A 94 3.94 -4.88 16.56
CA SER A 94 4.33 -5.19 15.17
C SER A 94 4.61 -6.69 14.93
N TYR A 95 4.99 -7.45 15.96
CA TYR A 95 5.17 -8.90 15.83
C TYR A 95 3.83 -9.62 15.66
N THR A 96 2.81 -9.17 16.37
CA THR A 96 1.45 -9.70 16.24
C THR A 96 0.81 -9.25 14.93
N GLU A 97 1.08 -8.03 14.49
CA GLU A 97 0.64 -7.50 13.21
C GLU A 97 1.22 -8.26 12.01
N ALA A 98 2.49 -8.70 12.13
CA ALA A 98 3.18 -9.62 11.22
C ALA A 98 2.97 -9.31 9.72
N MET A 99 3.22 -8.06 9.31
CA MET A 99 3.02 -7.58 7.93
C MET A 99 3.84 -8.35 6.87
N GLN A 100 4.89 -9.05 7.30
CA GLN A 100 5.77 -9.88 6.44
C GLN A 100 5.08 -11.14 5.90
N PHE A 101 3.97 -11.55 6.53
CA PHE A 101 3.25 -12.76 6.16
C PHE A 101 1.93 -12.43 5.45
N HIS A 102 1.40 -13.39 4.68
CA HIS A 102 0.10 -13.22 4.06
C HIS A 102 -1.01 -13.06 5.11
N SER A 103 -1.94 -12.15 4.88
CA SER A 103 -3.06 -11.86 5.79
C SER A 103 -3.91 -13.08 6.15
N TYR A 104 -3.90 -14.11 5.31
CA TYR A 104 -4.70 -15.32 5.51
C TYR A 104 -3.96 -16.45 6.24
N SER A 105 -2.72 -16.22 6.70
CA SER A 105 -1.94 -17.25 7.39
C SER A 105 -2.55 -17.69 8.72
N PHE A 106 -3.31 -16.82 9.37
CA PHE A 106 -3.99 -17.13 10.64
C PHE A 106 -5.40 -17.68 10.50
N ASN A 107 -5.96 -17.74 9.28
CA ASN A 107 -7.35 -18.14 9.04
C ASN A 107 -7.50 -19.59 8.54
N ARG A 108 -6.48 -20.44 8.69
CA ARG A 108 -6.54 -21.87 8.38
C ARG A 108 -6.36 -22.72 9.64
N ILE A 109 -7.26 -22.54 10.59
CA ILE A 109 -7.53 -23.53 11.62
C ILE A 109 -9.02 -23.83 11.59
#